data_96b809030eb5023e47ca3a552e71041a
#
_entry.id   96b809030eb5023e47ca3a552e71041a
#
_cell.length_a   1.000
_cell.length_b   1.000
_cell.length_c   1.000
_cell.angle_alpha   90.00
_cell.angle_beta   90.00
_cell.angle_gamma   90.00
#
_symmetry.space_group_name_H-M   'P 1'
#
loop_
_entity.id
_entity.type
_entity.pdbx_description
1 polymer ?
#
loop_
_entity_poly.entity_id
_entity_poly.type
_entity_poly.pdbx_seq_one_letter_code
_entity_poly.pdbx_strand_id
1 'polypeptide(L)'
;MKLRSSKAACYVGAAIVLFMTPVLPAVATTYEKTQNTDTGIKVASYSANTEEVLVTGYEETGTYKNKAVAITDPYLDVYDTSDEETAQVVGRLYTNTLVDVDMVGKEWTKVSSGNCEGYVQTQCLCFGEEAEAIAEQIGTDNLLAGYTIAQIEAIEAEEEAERLAEEARLEAEAEAERAAAAAEEARRQKIIANTISGTDITYNPTMSVSDDDIWLMACIIDWEAAYQPYAGKLAVANVILNRVRSGHYPGTVSGVVYQRSQFSGVSDGAGNPSDRFAARLANGPRNTECMQAALEALSGVNNIGGYTSFRALYTVDVNNYSDFVIIGDHIFH
;
A
#
# COMPACT_ATOMS: atom_id res chain seq x y z
N MET A 1 0.63 40.49 15.60
CA MET A 1 -0.31 39.40 15.29
C MET A 1 0.51 38.27 14.66
N LYS A 2 0.74 37.17 15.42
CA LYS A 2 1.72 36.12 15.09
C LYS A 2 1.09 35.13 14.11
N LEU A 3 1.69 34.98 12.94
CA LEU A 3 1.42 33.88 12.00
C LEU A 3 1.95 32.57 12.60
N ARG A 4 1.06 31.63 12.81
CA ARG A 4 1.41 30.24 13.14
C ARG A 4 1.73 29.49 11.85
N SER A 5 3.00 29.18 11.66
CA SER A 5 3.48 28.21 10.70
C SER A 5 3.07 26.81 11.18
N SER A 6 2.16 26.16 10.46
CA SER A 6 1.91 24.73 10.64
C SER A 6 2.98 23.95 9.90
N LYS A 7 3.93 23.38 10.66
CA LYS A 7 4.84 22.36 10.13
C LYS A 7 4.04 21.07 9.94
N ALA A 8 3.78 20.72 8.70
CA ALA A 8 3.40 19.35 8.35
C ALA A 8 4.61 18.46 8.65
N ALA A 9 4.51 17.68 9.70
CA ALA A 9 5.47 16.63 9.99
C ALA A 9 5.23 15.49 9.01
N CYS A 10 6.14 15.32 8.05
CA CYS A 10 6.26 14.06 7.33
C CYS A 10 6.66 12.99 8.34
N TYR A 11 5.73 12.15 8.73
CA TYR A 11 6.03 10.87 9.35
C TYR A 11 6.62 9.98 8.25
N VAL A 12 7.92 9.91 8.20
CA VAL A 12 8.63 8.77 7.62
C VAL A 12 8.37 7.62 8.59
N GLY A 13 7.37 6.82 8.30
CA GLY A 13 7.15 5.56 8.98
C GLY A 13 8.35 4.67 8.69
N ALA A 14 9.29 4.59 9.63
CA ALA A 14 10.21 3.48 9.67
C ALA A 14 9.35 2.22 9.83
N ALA A 15 9.15 1.49 8.75
CA ALA A 15 8.67 0.13 8.80
C ALA A 15 9.72 -0.65 9.59
N ILE A 16 9.47 -0.87 10.87
CA ILE A 16 10.14 -1.90 11.63
C ILE A 16 9.67 -3.19 10.97
N VAL A 17 10.50 -3.73 10.10
CA VAL A 17 10.37 -5.11 9.66
C VAL A 17 10.61 -5.94 10.92
N LEU A 18 9.53 -6.25 11.64
CA LEU A 18 9.55 -7.36 12.56
C LEU A 18 9.78 -8.58 11.65
N PHE A 19 10.99 -9.11 11.71
CA PHE A 19 11.23 -10.48 11.30
C PHE A 19 10.30 -11.32 12.18
N MET A 20 9.15 -11.68 11.64
CA MET A 20 8.39 -12.78 12.16
C MET A 20 9.22 -14.03 11.83
N THR A 21 10.13 -14.40 12.75
CA THR A 21 10.47 -15.80 12.87
C THR A 21 9.15 -16.57 12.95
N PRO A 22 9.05 -17.74 12.32
CA PRO A 22 7.84 -18.52 12.39
C PRO A 22 7.46 -18.64 13.85
N VAL A 23 6.31 -18.10 14.17
CA VAL A 23 5.72 -18.27 15.49
C VAL A 23 5.13 -19.68 15.47
N LEU A 24 6.01 -20.66 15.56
CA LEU A 24 5.68 -21.80 16.40
C LEU A 24 5.27 -21.13 17.72
N PRO A 25 4.09 -21.38 18.27
CA PRO A 25 3.63 -20.66 19.44
C PRO A 25 4.67 -20.81 20.55
N ALA A 26 5.61 -19.87 20.59
CA ALA A 26 6.59 -19.79 21.64
C ALA A 26 5.85 -19.22 22.86
N VAL A 27 5.20 -20.09 23.57
CA VAL A 27 4.97 -19.83 24.99
C VAL A 27 6.34 -20.01 25.63
N ALA A 28 7.15 -18.95 25.59
CA ALA A 28 8.38 -18.86 26.33
C ALA A 28 8.01 -18.71 27.81
N THR A 29 7.66 -19.80 28.42
CA THR A 29 7.73 -19.93 29.86
C THR A 29 9.17 -20.36 30.16
N THR A 30 9.99 -19.40 30.56
CA THR A 30 11.29 -19.67 31.19
C THR A 30 11.04 -20.50 32.44
N TYR A 31 11.22 -21.79 32.30
CA TYR A 31 11.28 -22.69 33.46
C TYR A 31 12.68 -22.56 34.06
N GLU A 32 12.80 -21.76 35.12
CA GLU A 32 14.02 -21.78 35.93
C GLU A 32 14.08 -23.13 36.62
N LYS A 33 14.98 -24.00 36.13
CA LYS A 33 15.35 -25.23 36.77
C LYS A 33 15.97 -24.89 38.14
N THR A 34 15.15 -24.84 39.18
CA THR A 34 15.68 -24.90 40.55
C THR A 34 16.40 -26.24 40.71
N GLN A 35 17.73 -26.20 40.73
CA GLN A 35 18.51 -27.33 41.17
C GLN A 35 18.17 -27.60 42.62
N ASN A 36 17.13 -28.35 42.86
CA ASN A 36 16.89 -28.96 44.16
C ASN A 36 17.51 -30.34 44.14
N THR A 37 18.72 -30.44 44.71
CA THR A 37 19.53 -31.65 44.82
C THR A 37 18.99 -32.63 45.85
N ASP A 38 17.66 -32.71 45.99
CA ASP A 38 17.10 -33.68 46.95
C ASP A 38 15.66 -34.09 46.64
N THR A 39 15.41 -34.51 45.40
CA THR A 39 14.26 -35.34 45.07
C THR A 39 14.82 -36.65 44.48
N GLY A 40 14.79 -37.64 45.33
CA GLY A 40 15.34 -38.95 45.06
C GLY A 40 14.65 -39.63 43.88
N ILE A 41 15.19 -39.45 42.71
CA ILE A 41 15.11 -40.49 41.68
C ILE A 41 15.86 -41.68 42.24
N LYS A 42 15.14 -42.63 42.79
CA LYS A 42 15.72 -43.95 43.12
C LYS A 42 16.05 -44.59 41.78
N VAL A 43 17.24 -44.27 41.26
CA VAL A 43 17.85 -45.06 40.21
C VAL A 43 18.09 -46.43 40.83
N ALA A 44 17.31 -47.41 40.45
CA ALA A 44 17.57 -48.78 40.83
C ALA A 44 18.98 -49.11 40.35
N SER A 45 19.86 -49.50 41.28
CA SER A 45 21.23 -49.88 41.01
C SER A 45 21.26 -51.08 40.09
N TYR A 46 21.71 -50.89 38.86
CA TYR A 46 21.87 -51.94 37.87
C TYR A 46 23.25 -52.56 37.96
N SER A 47 23.26 -53.89 38.07
CA SER A 47 24.44 -54.74 37.89
C SER A 47 24.88 -54.75 36.44
N ALA A 48 26.13 -54.36 36.20
CA ALA A 48 26.74 -54.37 34.89
C ALA A 48 26.86 -55.80 34.34
N ASN A 49 25.99 -56.15 33.39
CA ASN A 49 26.21 -57.17 32.36
C ASN A 49 24.87 -57.48 31.68
N THR A 50 24.41 -56.66 30.76
CA THR A 50 23.59 -57.03 29.60
C THR A 50 23.16 -55.81 28.84
N GLU A 51 23.26 -55.82 27.55
CA GLU A 51 23.06 -54.78 26.57
C GLU A 51 21.57 -54.45 26.30
N GLU A 52 20.72 -54.46 27.21
CA GLU A 52 19.36 -53.86 27.12
C GLU A 52 18.71 -53.96 28.48
N VAL A 53 18.63 -52.83 29.16
CA VAL A 53 17.88 -52.79 30.40
C VAL A 53 16.51 -52.21 30.11
N LEU A 54 15.54 -53.08 29.88
CA LEU A 54 14.13 -52.81 30.03
C LEU A 54 13.87 -52.35 31.46
N VAL A 55 13.56 -51.09 31.68
CA VAL A 55 13.02 -50.63 32.96
C VAL A 55 11.57 -51.09 33.06
N THR A 56 11.40 -52.38 33.35
CA THR A 56 10.12 -52.92 33.79
C THR A 56 10.00 -52.66 35.30
N GLY A 57 9.41 -51.55 35.66
CA GLY A 57 9.22 -51.29 37.09
C GLY A 57 8.88 -49.86 37.48
N TYR A 58 8.55 -49.02 36.56
CA TYR A 58 7.93 -47.76 36.87
C TYR A 58 6.40 -48.01 37.00
N GLU A 59 5.93 -48.26 38.23
CA GLU A 59 4.49 -48.26 38.49
C GLU A 59 3.99 -46.82 38.50
N GLU A 60 3.84 -46.24 37.32
CA GLU A 60 3.14 -44.97 37.15
C GLU A 60 1.64 -45.21 37.10
N THR A 61 0.95 -44.76 38.11
CA THR A 61 -0.50 -44.60 38.12
C THR A 61 -0.80 -43.17 37.64
N GLY A 62 -1.02 -42.94 36.36
CA GLY A 62 -1.34 -41.61 35.84
C GLY A 62 -1.61 -41.60 34.34
N THR A 63 -2.16 -40.51 33.85
CA THR A 63 -2.49 -40.28 32.44
C THR A 63 -1.24 -40.20 31.54
N TYR A 64 -0.07 -39.91 32.12
CA TYR A 64 1.25 -39.82 31.45
C TYR A 64 2.14 -41.07 31.62
N LYS A 65 1.54 -42.19 31.90
CA LYS A 65 2.27 -43.50 31.87
C LYS A 65 2.82 -43.71 30.48
N ASN A 66 4.10 -44.03 30.36
CA ASN A 66 4.86 -44.19 29.11
C ASN A 66 4.83 -42.94 28.23
N LYS A 67 4.75 -41.75 28.82
CA LYS A 67 4.84 -40.49 28.12
C LYS A 67 5.92 -39.61 28.73
N ALA A 68 6.51 -38.74 27.89
CA ALA A 68 7.41 -37.69 28.33
C ALA A 68 7.19 -36.41 27.55
N VAL A 69 7.68 -35.33 28.12
CA VAL A 69 7.66 -34.02 27.43
C VAL A 69 9.12 -33.59 27.22
N ALA A 70 9.43 -33.19 25.98
CA ALA A 70 10.76 -32.68 25.65
C ALA A 70 10.99 -31.30 26.28
N ILE A 71 12.11 -31.14 26.99
CA ILE A 71 12.61 -29.91 27.60
C ILE A 71 13.92 -29.52 26.93
N THR A 72 13.86 -28.74 25.89
CA THR A 72 15.03 -28.38 25.06
C THR A 72 14.95 -26.94 24.60
N ASP A 73 16.07 -26.40 24.16
CA ASP A 73 16.14 -25.07 23.56
C ASP A 73 17.26 -25.06 22.50
N PRO A 74 16.97 -24.84 21.21
CA PRO A 74 15.63 -24.65 20.62
C PRO A 74 14.95 -25.98 20.26
N TYR A 75 15.67 -27.07 20.04
CA TYR A 75 15.14 -28.38 19.66
C TYR A 75 16.09 -29.51 20.10
N LEU A 76 15.56 -30.71 20.02
CA LEU A 76 16.27 -31.96 20.28
C LEU A 76 16.23 -32.83 19.02
N ASP A 77 17.38 -33.21 18.47
CA ASP A 77 17.44 -34.13 17.34
C ASP A 77 17.01 -35.54 17.75
N VAL A 78 16.24 -36.19 16.89
CA VAL A 78 15.83 -37.59 17.01
C VAL A 78 16.67 -38.39 16.05
N TYR A 79 17.28 -39.47 16.55
CA TYR A 79 18.21 -40.32 15.81
C TYR A 79 17.58 -41.68 15.50
N ASP A 80 17.96 -42.28 14.37
CA ASP A 80 17.51 -43.61 13.96
C ASP A 80 18.06 -44.75 14.84
N THR A 81 19.18 -44.52 15.52
CA THR A 81 19.85 -45.47 16.43
C THR A 81 20.44 -44.73 17.63
N SER A 82 20.68 -45.48 18.71
CA SER A 82 21.40 -45.00 19.90
C SER A 82 22.95 -45.12 19.79
N ASP A 83 23.47 -45.57 18.67
CA ASP A 83 24.91 -45.69 18.41
C ASP A 83 25.42 -44.35 17.85
N GLU A 84 26.17 -43.60 18.66
CA GLU A 84 26.66 -42.25 18.31
C GLU A 84 27.56 -42.23 17.06
N GLU A 85 28.22 -43.34 16.70
CA GLU A 85 29.13 -43.41 15.56
C GLU A 85 28.37 -43.51 14.22
N THR A 86 27.15 -44.09 14.25
CA THR A 86 26.36 -44.39 13.04
C THR A 86 25.01 -43.64 12.98
N ALA A 87 24.63 -42.98 14.06
CA ALA A 87 23.34 -42.31 14.20
C ALA A 87 23.10 -41.22 13.15
N GLN A 88 21.95 -41.27 12.52
CA GLN A 88 21.48 -40.24 11.60
C GLN A 88 20.26 -39.55 12.18
N VAL A 89 20.17 -38.23 11.98
CA VAL A 89 19.01 -37.44 12.42
C VAL A 89 17.82 -37.76 11.51
N VAL A 90 16.74 -38.24 12.09
CA VAL A 90 15.49 -38.58 11.39
C VAL A 90 14.36 -37.62 11.68
N GLY A 91 14.51 -36.76 12.71
CA GLY A 91 13.53 -35.76 13.07
C GLY A 91 13.98 -34.85 14.19
N ARG A 92 13.07 -34.01 14.64
CA ARG A 92 13.28 -33.05 15.74
C ARG A 92 12.07 -32.97 16.65
N LEU A 93 12.37 -32.82 17.95
CA LEU A 93 11.40 -32.48 18.99
C LEU A 93 11.70 -31.05 19.44
N TYR A 94 10.70 -30.20 19.44
CA TYR A 94 10.79 -28.84 20.01
C TYR A 94 10.39 -28.88 21.49
N THR A 95 10.68 -27.81 22.21
CA THR A 95 10.22 -27.64 23.60
C THR A 95 8.70 -27.88 23.66
N ASN A 96 8.27 -28.62 24.70
CA ASN A 96 6.85 -28.99 24.88
C ASN A 96 6.31 -30.04 23.89
N THR A 97 7.18 -30.76 23.17
CA THR A 97 6.75 -31.91 22.39
C THR A 97 6.41 -33.08 23.32
N LEU A 98 5.17 -33.57 23.20
CA LEU A 98 4.75 -34.80 23.87
C LEU A 98 5.23 -36.00 23.06
N VAL A 99 5.87 -36.93 23.72
CA VAL A 99 6.34 -38.19 23.14
C VAL A 99 5.75 -39.39 23.87
N ASP A 100 5.46 -40.45 23.14
CA ASP A 100 5.25 -41.77 23.69
C ASP A 100 6.62 -42.42 23.86
N VAL A 101 6.83 -43.06 24.99
CA VAL A 101 8.12 -43.66 25.38
C VAL A 101 8.05 -45.17 25.20
N ASP A 102 8.84 -45.69 24.26
CA ASP A 102 8.91 -47.13 23.97
C ASP A 102 9.92 -47.83 24.87
N MET A 103 11.08 -47.18 25.11
CA MET A 103 12.15 -47.75 25.91
C MET A 103 12.97 -46.63 26.57
N VAL A 104 13.13 -46.70 27.86
CA VAL A 104 13.98 -45.75 28.62
C VAL A 104 15.37 -46.38 28.86
N GLY A 105 16.38 -45.73 28.34
CA GLY A 105 17.79 -46.07 28.65
C GLY A 105 18.46 -45.00 29.50
N LYS A 106 19.70 -45.27 29.94
CA LYS A 106 20.48 -44.37 30.78
C LYS A 106 20.84 -43.07 30.05
N GLU A 107 21.27 -43.18 28.81
CA GLU A 107 21.74 -42.07 27.97
C GLU A 107 20.74 -41.78 26.84
N TRP A 108 20.13 -42.80 26.27
CA TRP A 108 19.23 -42.72 25.15
C TRP A 108 17.86 -43.33 25.48
N THR A 109 16.83 -42.68 25.11
CA THR A 109 15.43 -43.12 25.24
C THR A 109 14.82 -43.23 23.84
N LYS A 110 14.18 -44.39 23.56
CA LYS A 110 13.40 -44.55 22.32
C LYS A 110 12.04 -43.98 22.49
N VAL A 111 11.67 -43.06 21.57
CA VAL A 111 10.42 -42.31 21.61
C VAL A 111 9.73 -42.29 20.27
N SER A 112 8.42 -42.06 20.30
CA SER A 112 7.61 -41.75 19.12
C SER A 112 6.73 -40.55 19.37
N SER A 113 6.57 -39.68 18.36
CA SER A 113 5.70 -38.50 18.44
C SER A 113 5.24 -38.08 17.03
N GLY A 114 3.95 -38.17 16.78
CA GLY A 114 3.42 -37.94 15.42
C GLY A 114 3.98 -38.97 14.43
N ASN A 115 4.67 -38.51 13.39
CA ASN A 115 5.33 -39.35 12.39
C ASN A 115 6.83 -39.56 12.65
N CYS A 116 7.34 -39.01 13.76
CA CYS A 116 8.75 -39.09 14.15
C CYS A 116 8.95 -40.17 15.18
N GLU A 117 9.84 -41.14 14.91
CA GLU A 117 10.23 -42.24 15.80
C GLU A 117 11.75 -42.34 15.81
N GLY A 118 12.32 -42.58 16.98
CA GLY A 118 13.76 -42.75 17.11
C GLY A 118 14.28 -42.59 18.53
N TYR A 119 15.55 -42.29 18.66
CA TYR A 119 16.28 -42.19 19.92
C TYR A 119 16.61 -40.72 20.22
N VAL A 120 16.41 -40.33 21.47
CA VAL A 120 16.76 -38.99 21.97
C VAL A 120 17.54 -39.11 23.28
N GLN A 121 18.27 -38.06 23.65
CA GLN A 121 19.00 -38.04 24.92
C GLN A 121 17.99 -38.01 26.08
N THR A 122 18.11 -38.98 26.98
CA THR A 122 17.21 -39.17 28.13
C THR A 122 17.11 -37.94 29.02
N GLN A 123 18.23 -37.22 29.19
CA GLN A 123 18.31 -36.00 30.03
C GLN A 123 17.46 -34.82 29.51
N CYS A 124 17.05 -34.88 28.25
CA CYS A 124 16.24 -33.83 27.61
C CYS A 124 14.73 -34.11 27.68
N LEU A 125 14.35 -35.13 28.45
CA LEU A 125 12.95 -35.52 28.64
C LEU A 125 12.55 -35.39 30.11
N CYS A 126 11.34 -34.88 30.33
CA CYS A 126 10.64 -34.98 31.62
C CYS A 126 9.63 -36.13 31.55
N PHE A 127 9.61 -36.97 32.56
CA PHE A 127 8.76 -38.15 32.62
C PHE A 127 7.70 -38.06 33.72
N GLY A 128 6.68 -38.89 33.64
CA GLY A 128 5.69 -39.13 34.69
C GLY A 128 5.03 -37.86 35.24
N GLU A 129 5.06 -37.69 36.57
CA GLU A 129 4.41 -36.55 37.24
C GLU A 129 4.97 -35.17 36.79
N GLU A 130 6.27 -35.07 36.44
CA GLU A 130 6.84 -33.84 35.90
C GLU A 130 6.31 -33.54 34.51
N ALA A 131 6.15 -34.51 33.64
CA ALA A 131 5.56 -34.37 32.33
C ALA A 131 4.11 -33.96 32.42
N GLU A 132 3.36 -34.56 33.36
CA GLU A 132 1.96 -34.22 33.61
C GLU A 132 1.82 -32.77 34.10
N ALA A 133 2.67 -32.35 35.05
CA ALA A 133 2.68 -30.96 35.54
C ALA A 133 3.01 -29.96 34.45
N ILE A 134 3.97 -30.25 33.56
CA ILE A 134 4.27 -29.39 32.42
C ILE A 134 3.08 -29.31 31.47
N ALA A 135 2.48 -30.46 31.13
CA ALA A 135 1.32 -30.54 30.25
C ALA A 135 0.08 -29.80 30.80
N GLU A 136 -0.16 -29.87 32.10
CA GLU A 136 -1.22 -29.12 32.76
C GLU A 136 -0.96 -27.60 32.72
N GLN A 137 0.30 -27.18 32.96
CA GLN A 137 0.68 -25.77 32.96
C GLN A 137 0.56 -25.15 31.57
N ILE A 138 0.94 -25.88 30.53
CA ILE A 138 0.92 -25.40 29.14
C ILE A 138 -0.50 -25.52 28.54
N GLY A 139 -1.28 -26.49 28.99
CA GLY A 139 -2.52 -26.97 28.42
C GLY A 139 -2.26 -28.05 27.36
N THR A 140 -3.02 -29.14 27.46
CA THR A 140 -2.85 -30.32 26.59
C THR A 140 -2.95 -30.03 25.09
N ASP A 141 -3.76 -29.02 24.72
CA ASP A 141 -3.96 -28.58 23.33
C ASP A 141 -2.75 -27.82 22.75
N ASN A 142 -1.80 -27.41 23.61
CA ASN A 142 -0.60 -26.68 23.22
C ASN A 142 0.67 -27.58 23.21
N LEU A 143 0.51 -28.86 23.49
CA LEU A 143 1.60 -29.80 23.34
C LEU A 143 1.86 -30.10 21.87
N LEU A 144 3.14 -30.09 21.50
CA LEU A 144 3.56 -30.29 20.12
C LEU A 144 3.74 -31.78 19.79
N ALA A 145 3.73 -32.12 18.52
CA ALA A 145 4.20 -33.38 17.98
C ALA A 145 5.64 -33.24 17.42
N GLY A 146 6.38 -34.35 17.33
CA GLY A 146 7.67 -34.37 16.68
C GLY A 146 7.55 -34.21 15.16
N TYR A 147 8.57 -33.63 14.55
CA TYR A 147 8.67 -33.44 13.12
C TYR A 147 9.75 -34.33 12.52
N THR A 148 9.44 -35.01 11.41
CA THR A 148 10.44 -35.65 10.58
C THR A 148 11.31 -34.66 9.84
N ILE A 149 12.49 -35.02 9.39
CA ILE A 149 13.37 -34.16 8.58
C ILE A 149 12.64 -33.66 7.34
N ALA A 150 11.89 -34.50 6.64
CA ALA A 150 11.12 -34.09 5.46
C ALA A 150 10.06 -33.04 5.76
N GLN A 151 9.42 -33.10 6.93
CA GLN A 151 8.46 -32.05 7.36
C GLN A 151 9.17 -30.74 7.68
N ILE A 152 10.35 -30.81 8.31
CA ILE A 152 11.17 -29.62 8.63
C ILE A 152 11.61 -28.93 7.34
N GLU A 153 12.17 -29.68 6.38
CA GLU A 153 12.60 -29.17 5.09
C GLU A 153 11.43 -28.53 4.31
N ALA A 154 10.23 -29.12 4.39
CA ALA A 154 9.05 -28.57 3.74
C ALA A 154 8.62 -27.23 4.37
N ILE A 155 8.66 -27.12 5.71
CA ILE A 155 8.34 -25.88 6.44
C ILE A 155 9.36 -24.80 6.09
N GLU A 156 10.66 -25.11 6.16
CA GLU A 156 11.74 -24.18 5.83
C GLU A 156 11.65 -23.69 4.37
N ALA A 157 11.28 -24.57 3.44
CA ALA A 157 11.08 -24.20 2.03
C ALA A 157 9.85 -23.28 1.82
N GLU A 158 8.76 -23.52 2.56
CA GLU A 158 7.57 -22.67 2.51
C GLU A 158 7.86 -21.27 3.07
N GLU A 159 8.54 -21.18 4.21
CA GLU A 159 8.97 -19.92 4.83
C GLU A 159 9.92 -19.12 3.93
N GLU A 160 10.88 -19.80 3.28
CA GLU A 160 11.78 -19.18 2.32
C GLU A 160 11.01 -18.62 1.11
N ALA A 161 10.04 -19.39 0.60
CA ALA A 161 9.20 -18.95 -0.52
C ALA A 161 8.33 -17.76 -0.15
N GLU A 162 7.75 -17.74 1.05
CA GLU A 162 6.95 -16.64 1.56
C GLU A 162 7.79 -15.37 1.74
N ARG A 163 9.00 -15.51 2.31
CA ARG A 163 9.94 -14.40 2.47
C ARG A 163 10.33 -13.79 1.13
N LEU A 164 10.66 -14.62 0.12
CA LEU A 164 11.01 -14.16 -1.22
C LEU A 164 9.83 -13.49 -1.93
N ALA A 165 8.62 -14.01 -1.73
CA ALA A 165 7.40 -13.41 -2.29
C ALA A 165 7.11 -12.03 -1.66
N GLU A 166 7.30 -11.89 -0.35
CA GLU A 166 7.12 -10.62 0.35
C GLU A 166 8.16 -9.58 -0.10
N GLU A 167 9.44 -9.98 -0.23
CA GLU A 167 10.50 -9.11 -0.72
C GLU A 167 10.20 -8.60 -2.14
N ALA A 168 9.78 -9.51 -3.04
CA ALA A 168 9.39 -9.15 -4.40
C ALA A 168 8.17 -8.20 -4.43
N ARG A 169 7.22 -8.38 -3.52
CA ARG A 169 6.06 -7.50 -3.39
C ARG A 169 6.47 -6.08 -2.98
N LEU A 170 7.34 -5.97 -1.97
CA LEU A 170 7.84 -4.68 -1.48
C LEU A 170 8.68 -3.95 -2.54
N GLU A 171 9.49 -4.68 -3.31
CA GLU A 171 10.27 -4.11 -4.41
C GLU A 171 9.36 -3.57 -5.53
N ALA A 172 8.34 -4.33 -5.92
CA ALA A 172 7.36 -3.91 -6.92
C ALA A 172 6.56 -2.67 -6.48
N GLU A 173 6.17 -2.59 -5.21
CA GLU A 173 5.49 -1.43 -4.64
C GLU A 173 6.40 -0.18 -4.65
N ALA A 174 7.66 -0.33 -4.26
CA ALA A 174 8.64 0.77 -4.30
C ALA A 174 8.96 1.24 -5.73
N GLU A 175 8.96 0.34 -6.71
CA GLU A 175 9.12 0.69 -8.13
C GLU A 175 7.90 1.46 -8.65
N ALA A 176 6.68 1.01 -8.30
CA ALA A 176 5.44 1.68 -8.68
C ALA A 176 5.36 3.09 -8.09
N GLU A 177 5.75 3.28 -6.83
CA GLU A 177 5.80 4.60 -6.18
C GLU A 177 6.79 5.53 -6.88
N ARG A 178 8.00 5.03 -7.20
CA ARG A 178 9.00 5.80 -7.95
C ARG A 178 8.51 6.19 -9.35
N ALA A 179 7.84 5.28 -10.04
CA ALA A 179 7.25 5.56 -11.35
C ALA A 179 6.13 6.61 -11.27
N ALA A 180 5.27 6.53 -10.26
CA ALA A 180 4.21 7.51 -10.02
C ALA A 180 4.78 8.90 -9.71
N ALA A 181 5.80 8.98 -8.85
CA ALA A 181 6.49 10.24 -8.53
C ALA A 181 7.16 10.86 -9.76
N ALA A 182 7.81 10.06 -10.60
CA ALA A 182 8.42 10.53 -11.85
C ALA A 182 7.37 11.03 -12.85
N ALA A 183 6.23 10.37 -12.95
CA ALA A 183 5.12 10.79 -13.81
C ALA A 183 4.51 12.12 -13.34
N GLU A 184 4.33 12.31 -12.03
CA GLU A 184 3.82 13.56 -11.47
C GLU A 184 4.81 14.72 -11.67
N GLU A 185 6.12 14.48 -11.50
CA GLU A 185 7.13 15.51 -11.78
C GLU A 185 7.15 15.86 -13.28
N ALA A 186 7.07 14.88 -14.17
CA ALA A 186 6.99 15.13 -15.61
C ALA A 186 5.74 15.95 -15.97
N ARG A 187 4.60 15.63 -15.36
CA ARG A 187 3.35 16.39 -15.49
C ARG A 187 3.55 17.85 -15.03
N ARG A 188 4.17 18.04 -13.87
CA ARG A 188 4.45 19.35 -13.31
C ARG A 188 5.36 20.18 -14.22
N GLN A 189 6.43 19.58 -14.75
CA GLN A 189 7.34 20.25 -15.68
C GLN A 189 6.61 20.66 -16.98
N LYS A 190 5.74 19.80 -17.49
CA LYS A 190 4.91 20.13 -18.67
C LYS A 190 3.97 21.29 -18.41
N ILE A 191 3.33 21.37 -17.25
CA ILE A 191 2.49 22.50 -16.86
C ILE A 191 3.32 23.78 -16.79
N ILE A 192 4.48 23.75 -16.11
CA ILE A 192 5.35 24.93 -15.98
C ILE A 192 5.81 25.42 -17.36
N ALA A 193 6.28 24.52 -18.23
CA ALA A 193 6.75 24.88 -19.57
C ALA A 193 5.67 25.52 -20.45
N ASN A 194 4.40 25.17 -20.24
CA ASN A 194 3.28 25.69 -21.04
C ASN A 194 2.47 26.77 -20.31
N THR A 195 2.84 27.14 -19.09
CA THR A 195 2.20 28.25 -18.37
C THR A 195 2.77 29.56 -18.84
N ILE A 196 1.93 30.42 -19.38
CA ILE A 196 2.30 31.76 -19.82
C ILE A 196 1.60 32.83 -18.99
N SER A 197 2.24 33.98 -18.87
CA SER A 197 1.66 35.13 -18.18
C SER A 197 0.55 35.82 -18.99
N GLY A 198 0.34 35.39 -20.24
CA GLY A 198 -0.55 36.04 -21.17
C GLY A 198 0.01 37.32 -21.79
N THR A 199 1.32 37.52 -21.71
CA THR A 199 2.01 38.68 -22.27
C THR A 199 2.51 38.48 -23.71
N ASP A 200 2.48 37.22 -24.21
CA ASP A 200 2.82 36.92 -25.61
C ASP A 200 1.64 37.30 -26.51
N ILE A 201 1.61 38.57 -26.90
CA ILE A 201 0.52 39.14 -27.66
C ILE A 201 0.80 39.11 -29.15
N THR A 202 -0.16 38.59 -29.89
CA THR A 202 -0.25 38.71 -31.34
C THR A 202 -1.42 39.65 -31.72
N TYR A 203 -1.45 40.07 -32.95
CA TYR A 203 -2.51 40.95 -33.43
C TYR A 203 -3.28 40.31 -34.58
N ASN A 204 -4.57 40.13 -34.37
CA ASN A 204 -5.54 39.75 -35.42
C ASN A 204 -6.13 41.00 -36.08
N PRO A 205 -6.77 40.86 -37.27
CA PRO A 205 -7.59 41.92 -37.80
C PRO A 205 -8.67 42.33 -36.80
N THR A 206 -8.92 43.66 -36.71
CA THR A 206 -10.02 44.18 -35.91
C THR A 206 -11.36 43.64 -36.39
N MET A 207 -12.29 43.45 -35.45
CA MET A 207 -13.64 42.96 -35.75
C MET A 207 -14.66 43.98 -35.26
N SER A 208 -15.49 44.45 -36.19
CA SER A 208 -16.62 45.31 -35.83
C SER A 208 -17.86 44.42 -35.59
N VAL A 209 -18.48 44.61 -34.43
CA VAL A 209 -19.70 43.90 -34.01
C VAL A 209 -20.67 44.90 -33.41
N SER A 210 -21.91 44.50 -33.14
CA SER A 210 -22.91 45.34 -32.49
C SER A 210 -22.58 45.61 -31.01
N ASP A 211 -23.15 46.67 -30.44
CA ASP A 211 -23.04 46.92 -28.99
C ASP A 211 -23.63 45.76 -28.16
N ASP A 212 -24.66 45.09 -28.66
CA ASP A 212 -25.25 43.90 -28.05
C ASP A 212 -24.27 42.73 -28.02
N ASP A 213 -23.48 42.53 -29.11
CA ASP A 213 -22.43 41.49 -29.15
C ASP A 213 -21.27 41.84 -28.21
N ILE A 214 -20.89 43.11 -28.06
CA ILE A 214 -19.88 43.56 -27.09
C ILE A 214 -20.35 43.25 -25.67
N TRP A 215 -21.58 43.57 -25.36
CA TRP A 215 -22.19 43.29 -24.06
C TRP A 215 -22.28 41.79 -23.79
N LEU A 216 -22.71 41.02 -24.78
CA LEU A 216 -22.76 39.56 -24.72
C LEU A 216 -21.37 38.95 -24.44
N MET A 217 -20.34 39.44 -25.14
CA MET A 217 -18.96 39.02 -24.90
C MET A 217 -18.52 39.32 -23.48
N ALA A 218 -18.79 40.51 -22.95
CA ALA A 218 -18.42 40.86 -21.58
C ALA A 218 -19.12 39.96 -20.55
N CYS A 219 -20.40 39.65 -20.79
CA CYS A 219 -21.16 38.77 -19.91
C CYS A 219 -20.70 37.31 -19.95
N ILE A 220 -20.32 36.77 -21.12
CA ILE A 220 -19.80 35.41 -21.21
C ILE A 220 -18.39 35.31 -20.64
N ILE A 221 -17.53 36.31 -20.79
CA ILE A 221 -16.23 36.39 -20.15
C ILE A 221 -16.36 36.36 -18.62
N ASP A 222 -17.32 37.13 -18.06
CA ASP A 222 -17.63 37.11 -16.63
C ASP A 222 -18.18 35.74 -16.18
N TRP A 223 -18.96 35.08 -17.03
CA TRP A 223 -19.52 33.75 -16.73
C TRP A 223 -18.45 32.70 -16.61
N GLU A 224 -17.50 32.66 -17.54
CA GLU A 224 -16.48 31.63 -17.67
C GLU A 224 -15.18 31.97 -16.90
N ALA A 225 -14.81 33.24 -16.78
CA ALA A 225 -13.51 33.70 -16.33
C ALA A 225 -13.53 34.80 -15.26
N ALA A 226 -14.64 34.98 -14.51
CA ALA A 226 -14.77 36.06 -13.52
C ALA A 226 -13.59 36.14 -12.53
N TYR A 227 -13.11 34.99 -12.07
CA TYR A 227 -12.05 34.88 -11.06
C TYR A 227 -10.65 34.67 -11.66
N GLN A 228 -10.54 34.60 -12.99
CA GLN A 228 -9.28 34.48 -13.67
C GLN A 228 -8.51 35.80 -13.71
N PRO A 229 -7.16 35.77 -13.84
CA PRO A 229 -6.38 36.95 -14.10
C PRO A 229 -6.86 37.62 -15.42
N TYR A 230 -6.54 38.92 -15.63
CA TYR A 230 -6.96 39.66 -16.81
C TYR A 230 -6.58 38.90 -18.10
N ALA A 231 -5.36 38.34 -18.17
CA ALA A 231 -4.94 37.54 -19.30
C ALA A 231 -5.85 36.33 -19.60
N GLY A 232 -6.43 35.71 -18.58
CA GLY A 232 -7.41 34.64 -18.76
C GLY A 232 -8.76 35.12 -19.29
N LYS A 233 -9.20 36.31 -18.89
CA LYS A 233 -10.40 36.98 -19.44
C LYS A 233 -10.21 37.30 -20.91
N LEU A 234 -9.06 37.89 -21.28
CA LEU A 234 -8.68 38.18 -22.66
C LEU A 234 -8.58 36.89 -23.50
N ALA A 235 -8.06 35.80 -22.94
CA ALA A 235 -7.98 34.52 -23.60
C ALA A 235 -9.36 33.94 -23.93
N VAL A 236 -10.34 34.00 -23.00
CA VAL A 236 -11.71 33.55 -23.25
C VAL A 236 -12.36 34.39 -24.35
N ALA A 237 -12.15 35.71 -24.35
CA ALA A 237 -12.59 36.58 -25.45
C ALA A 237 -12.05 36.15 -26.82
N ASN A 238 -10.74 35.84 -26.84
CA ASN A 238 -10.07 35.39 -28.06
C ASN A 238 -10.53 33.99 -28.53
N VAL A 239 -10.88 33.06 -27.64
CA VAL A 239 -11.51 31.79 -28.05
C VAL A 239 -12.79 32.06 -28.84
N ILE A 240 -13.66 32.97 -28.38
CA ILE A 240 -14.89 33.31 -29.07
C ILE A 240 -14.59 33.89 -30.47
N LEU A 241 -13.69 34.86 -30.54
CA LEU A 241 -13.32 35.48 -31.82
C LEU A 241 -12.58 34.56 -32.78
N ASN A 242 -11.73 33.70 -32.28
CA ASN A 242 -11.06 32.65 -33.08
C ASN A 242 -12.07 31.68 -33.69
N ARG A 243 -13.10 31.29 -32.93
CA ARG A 243 -14.21 30.47 -33.44
C ARG A 243 -14.95 31.19 -34.57
N VAL A 244 -15.33 32.45 -34.37
CA VAL A 244 -15.99 33.26 -35.40
C VAL A 244 -15.18 33.33 -36.69
N ARG A 245 -13.83 33.46 -36.59
CA ARG A 245 -12.92 33.57 -37.73
C ARG A 245 -12.59 32.21 -38.40
N SER A 246 -12.72 31.13 -37.69
CA SER A 246 -12.21 29.82 -38.13
C SER A 246 -13.00 29.22 -39.31
N GLY A 247 -14.22 29.60 -39.53
CA GLY A 247 -15.14 28.99 -40.51
C GLY A 247 -15.69 27.62 -40.11
N HIS A 248 -15.23 27.05 -38.96
CA HIS A 248 -15.73 25.79 -38.43
C HIS A 248 -16.84 25.94 -37.38
N TYR A 249 -17.07 27.17 -36.95
CA TYR A 249 -18.06 27.58 -35.99
C TYR A 249 -19.01 28.61 -36.63
N PRO A 250 -20.12 28.98 -35.95
CA PRO A 250 -20.97 30.10 -36.41
C PRO A 250 -20.18 31.38 -36.64
N GLY A 251 -20.47 32.10 -37.71
CA GLY A 251 -19.72 33.30 -38.11
C GLY A 251 -20.12 34.58 -37.33
N THR A 252 -20.83 34.47 -36.20
CA THR A 252 -21.21 35.59 -35.33
C THR A 252 -20.92 35.30 -33.87
N VAL A 253 -20.73 36.36 -33.08
CA VAL A 253 -20.50 36.22 -31.63
C VAL A 253 -21.66 35.50 -30.97
N SER A 254 -22.90 35.96 -31.21
CA SER A 254 -24.10 35.34 -30.64
C SER A 254 -24.25 33.85 -31.07
N GLY A 255 -23.96 33.55 -32.35
CA GLY A 255 -23.98 32.19 -32.86
C GLY A 255 -22.98 31.26 -32.13
N VAL A 256 -21.76 31.72 -31.87
CA VAL A 256 -20.74 30.98 -31.13
C VAL A 256 -21.13 30.83 -29.66
N VAL A 257 -21.61 31.90 -29.00
CA VAL A 257 -21.91 31.86 -27.55
C VAL A 257 -23.11 30.96 -27.26
N TYR A 258 -24.15 30.98 -28.11
CA TYR A 258 -25.34 30.15 -27.91
C TYR A 258 -25.28 28.79 -28.61
N GLN A 259 -24.16 28.44 -29.23
CA GLN A 259 -23.98 27.14 -29.82
C GLN A 259 -24.13 26.05 -28.76
N ARG A 260 -24.91 25.02 -29.05
CA ARG A 260 -25.21 23.94 -28.14
C ARG A 260 -23.91 23.29 -27.61
N SER A 261 -23.83 23.09 -26.31
CA SER A 261 -22.75 22.38 -25.62
C SER A 261 -21.36 23.04 -25.70
N GLN A 262 -21.27 24.32 -26.06
CA GLN A 262 -19.98 25.03 -26.09
C GLN A 262 -19.69 25.75 -24.76
N PHE A 263 -20.65 26.43 -24.20
CA PHE A 263 -20.52 27.10 -22.91
C PHE A 263 -21.57 26.56 -21.93
N SER A 264 -21.13 26.05 -20.81
CA SER A 264 -22.01 25.34 -19.86
C SER A 264 -23.03 26.29 -19.23
N GLY A 265 -24.30 25.94 -19.35
CA GLY A 265 -25.40 26.66 -18.74
C GLY A 265 -25.71 28.04 -19.40
N VAL A 266 -25.14 28.33 -20.56
CA VAL A 266 -25.36 29.60 -21.28
C VAL A 266 -26.57 29.51 -22.20
N SER A 267 -26.68 28.44 -23.00
CA SER A 267 -27.78 28.26 -23.96
C SER A 267 -28.89 27.35 -23.42
N ASP A 268 -30.14 27.62 -23.82
CA ASP A 268 -31.31 26.76 -23.64
C ASP A 268 -31.29 25.51 -24.56
N GLY A 269 -30.31 25.42 -25.48
CA GLY A 269 -30.16 24.36 -26.49
C GLY A 269 -30.94 24.65 -27.78
N ALA A 270 -31.78 25.68 -27.82
CA ALA A 270 -32.51 26.17 -29.00
C ALA A 270 -31.84 27.40 -29.64
N GLY A 271 -30.70 27.85 -29.10
CA GLY A 271 -29.96 29.02 -29.58
C GLY A 271 -30.31 30.33 -28.84
N ASN A 272 -31.07 30.24 -27.74
CA ASN A 272 -31.36 31.38 -26.89
C ASN A 272 -30.59 31.30 -25.56
N PRO A 273 -30.44 32.39 -24.80
CA PRO A 273 -29.89 32.35 -23.47
C PRO A 273 -30.74 31.50 -22.53
N SER A 274 -30.13 30.69 -21.67
CA SER A 274 -30.80 30.07 -20.54
C SER A 274 -31.30 31.14 -19.57
N ASP A 275 -32.31 30.82 -18.73
CA ASP A 275 -32.85 31.75 -17.72
C ASP A 275 -31.74 32.31 -16.82
N ARG A 276 -30.78 31.51 -16.43
CA ARG A 276 -29.64 31.92 -15.59
C ARG A 276 -28.71 32.88 -16.31
N PHE A 277 -28.43 32.64 -17.59
CA PHE A 277 -27.58 33.54 -18.39
C PHE A 277 -28.34 34.81 -18.82
N ALA A 278 -29.64 34.72 -19.09
CA ALA A 278 -30.49 35.89 -19.32
C ALA A 278 -30.47 36.85 -18.13
N ALA A 279 -30.48 36.32 -16.90
CA ALA A 279 -30.29 37.16 -15.71
C ALA A 279 -28.90 37.82 -15.66
N ARG A 280 -27.83 37.15 -16.15
CA ARG A 280 -26.49 37.75 -16.30
C ARG A 280 -26.51 38.89 -17.32
N LEU A 281 -27.13 38.69 -18.46
CA LEU A 281 -27.24 39.71 -19.51
C LEU A 281 -28.00 40.97 -19.01
N ALA A 282 -29.08 40.78 -18.25
CA ALA A 282 -29.85 41.89 -17.68
C ALA A 282 -29.06 42.70 -16.65
N ASN A 283 -28.20 42.04 -15.85
CA ASN A 283 -27.41 42.69 -14.79
C ASN A 283 -26.01 43.14 -15.24
N GLY A 284 -25.55 42.67 -16.40
CA GLY A 284 -24.20 42.89 -16.91
C GLY A 284 -23.09 42.08 -16.21
N PRO A 285 -21.84 42.24 -16.67
CA PRO A 285 -20.69 41.59 -16.04
C PRO A 285 -20.42 42.19 -14.65
N ARG A 286 -20.04 41.35 -13.69
CA ARG A 286 -19.66 41.75 -12.32
C ARG A 286 -18.32 42.48 -12.26
N ASN A 287 -17.44 42.19 -13.22
CA ASN A 287 -16.12 42.76 -13.28
C ASN A 287 -15.98 43.61 -14.57
N THR A 288 -15.59 44.87 -14.41
CA THR A 288 -15.36 45.81 -15.53
C THR A 288 -14.24 45.38 -16.46
N GLU A 289 -13.26 44.60 -15.97
CA GLU A 289 -12.20 44.00 -16.79
C GLU A 289 -12.76 43.10 -17.90
N CYS A 290 -13.92 42.49 -17.72
CA CYS A 290 -14.54 41.65 -18.75
C CYS A 290 -14.95 42.46 -19.98
N MET A 291 -15.45 43.68 -19.77
CA MET A 291 -15.74 44.63 -20.86
C MET A 291 -14.45 45.08 -21.56
N GLN A 292 -13.42 45.43 -20.78
CA GLN A 292 -12.12 45.80 -21.32
C GLN A 292 -11.53 44.68 -22.16
N ALA A 293 -11.53 43.42 -21.66
CA ALA A 293 -11.04 42.27 -22.38
C ALA A 293 -11.80 42.00 -23.70
N ALA A 294 -13.12 42.18 -23.71
CA ALA A 294 -13.92 42.07 -24.91
C ALA A 294 -13.50 43.11 -25.98
N LEU A 295 -13.40 44.39 -25.59
CA LEU A 295 -12.99 45.47 -26.48
C LEU A 295 -11.57 45.31 -26.99
N GLU A 296 -10.64 44.88 -26.13
CA GLU A 296 -9.23 44.64 -26.48
C GLU A 296 -9.07 43.48 -27.47
N ALA A 297 -9.79 42.36 -27.26
CA ALA A 297 -9.81 41.27 -28.22
C ALA A 297 -10.43 41.65 -29.58
N LEU A 298 -11.47 42.47 -29.58
CA LEU A 298 -12.09 43.03 -30.79
C LEU A 298 -11.16 43.99 -31.54
N SER A 299 -10.30 44.71 -30.82
CA SER A 299 -9.26 45.55 -31.44
C SER A 299 -8.11 44.74 -32.08
N GLY A 300 -8.12 43.43 -31.89
CA GLY A 300 -7.15 42.50 -32.50
C GLY A 300 -6.16 41.93 -31.53
N VAL A 301 -6.09 42.37 -30.28
CA VAL A 301 -5.16 41.83 -29.28
C VAL A 301 -5.50 40.38 -28.99
N ASN A 302 -4.50 39.51 -29.18
CA ASN A 302 -4.66 38.05 -29.00
C ASN A 302 -3.48 37.46 -28.22
N ASN A 303 -3.76 36.77 -27.15
CA ASN A 303 -2.77 36.16 -26.27
C ASN A 303 -2.80 34.62 -26.24
N ILE A 304 -3.57 33.99 -27.15
CA ILE A 304 -3.70 32.54 -27.27
C ILE A 304 -3.50 32.03 -28.70
N GLY A 305 -3.01 32.88 -29.63
CA GLY A 305 -2.87 32.47 -31.05
C GLY A 305 -4.17 31.97 -31.64
N GLY A 306 -4.17 30.79 -32.28
CA GLY A 306 -5.31 30.20 -32.99
C GLY A 306 -6.22 29.29 -32.17
N TYR A 307 -6.00 29.14 -30.87
CA TYR A 307 -6.78 28.19 -30.07
C TYR A 307 -8.26 28.55 -29.99
N THR A 308 -9.08 27.49 -30.12
CA THR A 308 -10.54 27.63 -30.18
C THR A 308 -11.24 26.91 -29.03
N SER A 309 -10.50 26.29 -28.13
CA SER A 309 -11.04 25.53 -27.02
C SER A 309 -10.32 25.87 -25.72
N PHE A 310 -11.02 25.73 -24.61
CA PHE A 310 -10.43 25.78 -23.28
C PHE A 310 -11.16 24.87 -22.31
N ARG A 311 -10.46 24.46 -21.26
CA ARG A 311 -11.02 23.68 -20.14
C ARG A 311 -10.37 24.11 -18.83
N ALA A 312 -11.07 23.87 -17.72
CA ALA A 312 -10.47 24.03 -16.40
C ALA A 312 -9.36 22.99 -16.21
N LEU A 313 -8.17 23.44 -15.81
CA LEU A 313 -6.95 22.63 -15.71
C LEU A 313 -7.15 21.41 -14.79
N TYR A 314 -7.91 21.55 -13.72
CA TYR A 314 -8.19 20.48 -12.76
C TYR A 314 -9.11 19.37 -13.31
N THR A 315 -9.73 19.58 -14.48
CA THR A 315 -10.65 18.60 -15.12
C THR A 315 -9.96 17.75 -16.18
N VAL A 316 -8.69 18.00 -16.48
CA VAL A 316 -7.99 17.38 -17.60
C VAL A 316 -6.65 16.80 -17.20
N ASP A 317 -6.23 15.74 -17.90
CA ASP A 317 -4.84 15.32 -17.90
C ASP A 317 -4.09 16.05 -19.02
N VAL A 318 -3.11 16.88 -18.65
CA VAL A 318 -2.29 17.66 -19.58
C VAL A 318 -1.47 16.80 -20.53
N ASN A 319 -1.26 15.54 -20.21
CA ASN A 319 -0.53 14.60 -21.08
C ASN A 319 -1.32 14.27 -22.37
N ASN A 320 -2.64 14.47 -22.35
CA ASN A 320 -3.50 14.27 -23.52
C ASN A 320 -3.41 15.40 -24.55
N TYR A 321 -2.65 16.47 -24.26
CA TYR A 321 -2.50 17.63 -25.12
C TYR A 321 -1.06 17.74 -25.62
N SER A 322 -0.89 17.88 -26.93
CA SER A 322 0.42 18.07 -27.54
C SER A 322 0.77 19.54 -27.75
N ASP A 323 -0.24 20.39 -27.97
CA ASP A 323 -0.09 21.82 -28.26
C ASP A 323 -1.15 22.59 -27.45
N PHE A 324 -0.70 23.40 -26.51
CA PHE A 324 -1.56 24.14 -25.58
C PHE A 324 -0.81 25.22 -24.83
N VAL A 325 -1.54 26.15 -24.23
CA VAL A 325 -1.03 27.10 -23.23
C VAL A 325 -1.91 27.10 -22.00
N ILE A 326 -1.33 27.42 -20.85
CA ILE A 326 -2.03 27.56 -19.58
C ILE A 326 -1.98 29.02 -19.15
N ILE A 327 -3.17 29.59 -18.88
CA ILE A 327 -3.32 30.94 -18.32
C ILE A 327 -4.29 30.85 -17.15
N GLY A 328 -3.82 31.16 -15.94
CA GLY A 328 -4.58 30.95 -14.72
C GLY A 328 -4.95 29.47 -14.54
N ASP A 329 -6.22 29.20 -14.28
CA ASP A 329 -6.73 27.84 -14.06
C ASP A 329 -7.29 27.19 -15.34
N HIS A 330 -7.00 27.76 -16.51
CA HIS A 330 -7.48 27.25 -17.80
C HIS A 330 -6.34 26.80 -18.71
N ILE A 331 -6.56 25.67 -19.40
CA ILE A 331 -5.77 25.19 -20.54
C ILE A 331 -6.51 25.60 -21.83
N PHE A 332 -5.80 26.24 -22.74
CA PHE A 332 -6.28 26.66 -24.08
C PHE A 332 -5.59 25.80 -25.15
N HIS A 333 -6.36 25.26 -26.12
CA HIS A 333 -5.86 24.32 -27.11
C HIS A 333 -6.66 24.37 -28.42
#